data_5e90f018012b15c6fbbfd02663aea1b2
#
_entry.id   5e90f018012b15c6fbbfd02663aea1b2
#
_cell.length_a   1.000
_cell.length_b   1.000
_cell.length_c   1.000
_cell.angle_alpha   90.00
_cell.angle_beta   90.00
_cell.angle_gamma   90.00
#
_symmetry.space_group_name_H-M   'P 1'
#
loop_
_entity.id
_entity.type
_entity.pdbx_description
1 polymer ?
#
loop_
_entity_poly.entity_id
_entity_poly.type
_entity_poly.pdbx_seq_one_letter_code
_entity_poly.pdbx_strand_id
1 'polypeptide(L)'
;MKFVSAAALALIGCLVGFDPANAQGAAVKTTPTTKILAIGTINPGFEQSQVFAVLPEEVRETVDLYLDGKIEQWYSLQGRPGVAFTINVTDPAVAHEMLEKLPLGKAHMMSFELIPIGPLNPLRFLQGMQPR
;
A
#
# COMPACT_ATOMS: atom_id res chain seq x y z
N MET A 1 -58.38 -11.83 58.18
CA MET A 1 -58.74 -13.14 57.64
C MET A 1 -58.70 -13.12 56.15
N LYS A 2 -57.99 -13.98 55.58
CA LYS A 2 -57.90 -14.63 54.30
C LYS A 2 -56.50 -14.50 53.64
N PHE A 3 -55.79 -15.58 53.74
CA PHE A 3 -54.56 -15.92 53.08
C PHE A 3 -54.85 -16.12 51.58
N VAL A 4 -54.06 -15.48 50.73
CA VAL A 4 -53.99 -15.85 49.31
C VAL A 4 -52.57 -16.17 49.01
N SER A 5 -52.34 -17.44 48.77
CA SER A 5 -51.08 -18.01 48.30
C SER A 5 -50.77 -17.54 46.89
N ALA A 6 -49.67 -16.91 46.67
CA ALA A 6 -49.16 -16.63 45.31
C ALA A 6 -48.05 -17.63 44.98
N ALA A 7 -48.33 -18.50 44.06
CA ALA A 7 -47.36 -19.46 43.51
C ALA A 7 -46.32 -18.71 42.66
N ALA A 8 -45.05 -18.79 43.04
CA ALA A 8 -43.96 -18.31 42.23
C ALA A 8 -43.62 -19.32 41.14
N LEU A 9 -43.87 -18.94 39.90
CA LEU A 9 -43.47 -19.70 38.72
C LEU A 9 -42.01 -19.32 38.38
N ALA A 10 -41.08 -20.22 38.68
CA ALA A 10 -39.68 -20.06 38.28
C ALA A 10 -39.53 -20.37 36.78
N LEU A 11 -39.37 -19.35 35.99
CA LEU A 11 -38.93 -19.47 34.61
C LEU A 11 -37.40 -19.65 34.57
N ILE A 12 -36.97 -20.89 34.36
CA ILE A 12 -35.58 -21.19 34.03
C ILE A 12 -35.32 -20.75 32.60
N GLY A 13 -34.77 -19.55 32.44
CA GLY A 13 -34.24 -19.08 31.20
C GLY A 13 -32.92 -19.77 30.88
N CYS A 14 -32.90 -20.70 29.93
CA CYS A 14 -31.67 -21.16 29.29
C CYS A 14 -31.02 -19.99 28.57
N LEU A 15 -30.05 -19.34 29.20
CA LEU A 15 -29.10 -18.49 28.52
C LEU A 15 -28.20 -19.41 27.70
N VAL A 16 -28.55 -19.56 26.43
CA VAL A 16 -27.60 -20.08 25.43
C VAL A 16 -26.56 -19.00 25.28
N GLY A 17 -25.41 -19.20 25.96
CA GLY A 17 -24.23 -18.36 25.80
C GLY A 17 -23.80 -18.43 24.32
N PHE A 18 -24.03 -17.36 23.57
CA PHE A 18 -23.30 -17.11 22.37
C PHE A 18 -21.89 -16.75 22.80
N ASP A 19 -20.99 -17.72 22.76
CA ASP A 19 -19.56 -17.46 22.76
C ASP A 19 -19.23 -16.73 21.45
N PRO A 20 -18.79 -15.48 21.47
CA PRO A 20 -18.14 -14.87 20.30
C PRO A 20 -16.69 -15.36 20.26
N ALA A 21 -16.51 -16.67 20.37
CA ALA A 21 -15.19 -17.27 20.28
C ALA A 21 -14.92 -17.65 18.84
N ASN A 22 -13.84 -17.06 18.31
CA ASN A 22 -13.14 -17.48 17.12
C ASN A 22 -13.67 -17.02 15.76
N ALA A 23 -13.94 -15.72 15.59
CA ALA A 23 -13.54 -15.09 14.33
C ALA A 23 -12.07 -14.61 14.42
N GLN A 24 -11.18 -15.44 14.91
CA GLN A 24 -9.76 -15.31 14.58
C GLN A 24 -9.61 -15.75 13.13
N GLY A 25 -9.95 -14.83 12.22
CA GLY A 25 -9.56 -14.96 10.84
C GLY A 25 -8.07 -15.27 10.82
N ALA A 26 -7.68 -16.38 10.20
CA ALA A 26 -6.29 -16.76 10.06
C ALA A 26 -5.52 -15.51 9.63
N ALA A 27 -4.61 -15.02 10.48
CA ALA A 27 -3.83 -13.83 10.19
C ALA A 27 -3.21 -14.00 8.83
N VAL A 28 -3.60 -13.16 7.87
CA VAL A 28 -3.04 -13.21 6.52
C VAL A 28 -1.55 -12.97 6.71
N LYS A 29 -0.75 -14.02 6.47
CA LYS A 29 0.69 -13.94 6.62
C LYS A 29 1.18 -12.88 5.64
N THR A 30 1.58 -11.73 6.15
CA THR A 30 2.07 -10.62 5.34
C THR A 30 3.35 -11.03 4.64
N THR A 31 3.45 -10.71 3.35
CA THR A 31 4.67 -10.88 2.58
C THR A 31 5.65 -9.77 2.95
N PRO A 32 6.94 -10.04 3.12
CA PRO A 32 7.92 -9.00 3.39
C PRO A 32 7.99 -8.02 2.21
N THR A 33 8.14 -6.75 2.51
CA THR A 33 8.40 -5.73 1.49
C THR A 33 9.77 -5.95 0.89
N THR A 34 9.85 -6.01 -0.43
CA THR A 34 11.12 -6.15 -1.17
C THR A 34 11.43 -4.93 -2.02
N LYS A 35 10.41 -4.17 -2.39
CA LYS A 35 10.49 -2.97 -3.24
C LYS A 35 9.39 -1.98 -2.87
N ILE A 36 9.53 -0.76 -3.36
CA ILE A 36 8.47 0.25 -3.33
C ILE A 36 8.01 0.53 -4.75
N LEU A 37 6.71 0.44 -4.97
CA LEU A 37 6.06 0.99 -6.17
C LEU A 37 5.72 2.45 -5.88
N ALA A 38 6.31 3.38 -6.62
CA ALA A 38 6.06 4.80 -6.50
C ALA A 38 5.24 5.29 -7.70
N ILE A 39 4.14 5.97 -7.45
CA ILE A 39 3.32 6.62 -8.46
C ILE A 39 3.49 8.13 -8.28
N GLY A 40 4.20 8.78 -9.21
CA GLY A 40 4.39 10.22 -9.23
C GLY A 40 3.35 10.90 -10.11
N THR A 41 2.70 11.95 -9.61
CA THR A 41 1.74 12.76 -10.35
C THR A 41 2.05 14.24 -10.19
N ILE A 42 1.87 15.00 -11.26
CA ILE A 42 2.06 16.45 -11.23
C ILE A 42 0.98 17.07 -10.34
N ASN A 43 1.40 17.94 -9.44
CA ASN A 43 0.51 18.66 -8.55
C ASN A 43 -0.33 19.70 -9.30
N PRO A 44 -1.59 19.92 -8.92
CA PRO A 44 -2.40 20.97 -9.51
C PRO A 44 -1.79 22.35 -9.25
N GLY A 45 -2.04 23.30 -10.18
CA GLY A 45 -1.57 24.69 -10.04
C GLY A 45 -0.26 25.00 -10.75
N PHE A 46 0.39 24.03 -11.36
CA PHE A 46 1.57 24.25 -12.21
C PHE A 46 1.20 24.22 -13.69
N GLU A 47 1.66 25.21 -14.41
CA GLU A 47 1.53 25.25 -15.86
C GLU A 47 2.48 24.24 -16.52
N GLN A 48 2.07 23.66 -17.64
CA GLN A 48 2.88 22.67 -18.36
C GLN A 48 4.27 23.22 -18.74
N SER A 49 4.37 24.50 -19.07
CA SER A 49 5.63 25.18 -19.37
C SER A 49 6.60 25.19 -18.21
N GLN A 50 6.10 25.34 -16.97
CA GLN A 50 6.91 25.33 -15.75
C GLN A 50 7.48 23.92 -15.52
N VAL A 51 6.66 22.89 -15.68
CA VAL A 51 7.09 21.49 -15.57
C VAL A 51 8.14 21.16 -16.65
N PHE A 52 7.91 21.56 -17.89
CA PHE A 52 8.86 21.31 -19.00
C PHE A 52 10.20 22.00 -18.82
N ALA A 53 10.25 23.13 -18.11
CA ALA A 53 11.51 23.81 -17.81
C ALA A 53 12.40 22.98 -16.85
N VAL A 54 11.81 22.16 -15.99
CA VAL A 54 12.51 21.33 -15.00
C VAL A 54 12.81 19.93 -15.54
N LEU A 55 12.02 19.42 -16.49
CA LEU A 55 12.09 18.05 -16.99
C LEU A 55 13.48 17.60 -17.49
N PRO A 56 14.30 18.41 -18.19
CA PRO A 56 15.59 17.93 -18.65
C PRO A 56 16.52 17.50 -17.52
N GLU A 57 16.51 18.22 -16.40
CA GLU A 57 17.29 17.87 -15.23
C GLU A 57 16.66 16.71 -14.45
N GLU A 58 15.33 16.72 -14.30
CA GLU A 58 14.57 15.62 -13.71
C GLU A 58 14.91 14.28 -14.38
N VAL A 59 14.86 14.27 -15.73
CA VAL A 59 15.17 13.04 -16.50
C VAL A 59 16.61 12.61 -16.29
N ARG A 60 17.56 13.53 -16.25
CA ARG A 60 18.97 13.22 -16.02
C ARG A 60 19.19 12.58 -14.67
N GLU A 61 18.70 13.19 -13.58
CA GLU A 61 18.85 12.66 -12.24
C GLU A 61 18.08 11.33 -12.07
N THR A 62 16.93 11.16 -12.73
CA THR A 62 16.20 9.89 -12.74
C THR A 62 16.99 8.79 -13.44
N VAL A 63 17.65 9.10 -14.58
CA VAL A 63 18.54 8.16 -15.26
C VAL A 63 19.71 7.74 -14.37
N ASP A 64 20.31 8.67 -13.63
CA ASP A 64 21.38 8.37 -12.69
C ASP A 64 20.90 7.37 -11.61
N LEU A 65 19.72 7.56 -11.04
CA LEU A 65 19.12 6.60 -10.10
C LEU A 65 18.86 5.22 -10.73
N TYR A 66 18.51 5.18 -12.00
CA TYR A 66 18.33 3.93 -12.73
C TYR A 66 19.67 3.21 -12.95
N LEU A 67 20.69 3.93 -13.39
CA LEU A 67 22.03 3.38 -13.61
C LEU A 67 22.68 2.92 -12.30
N ASP A 68 22.39 3.59 -11.19
CA ASP A 68 22.82 3.19 -9.83
C ASP A 68 22.03 1.99 -9.29
N GLY A 69 21.02 1.47 -10.03
CA GLY A 69 20.20 0.36 -9.61
C GLY A 69 19.20 0.70 -8.49
N LYS A 70 18.98 1.99 -8.22
CA LYS A 70 17.96 2.45 -7.25
C LYS A 70 16.56 2.37 -7.81
N ILE A 71 16.39 2.73 -9.08
CA ILE A 71 15.17 2.50 -9.86
C ILE A 71 15.40 1.27 -10.73
N GLU A 72 14.53 0.28 -10.63
CA GLU A 72 14.61 -0.95 -11.43
C GLU A 72 13.80 -0.85 -12.72
N GLN A 73 12.61 -0.26 -12.64
CA GLN A 73 11.72 -0.06 -13.78
C GLN A 73 11.03 1.30 -13.68
N TRP A 74 10.73 1.87 -14.82
CA TRP A 74 10.07 3.15 -14.97
C TRP A 74 9.07 3.15 -16.12
N TYR A 75 7.95 3.83 -15.91
CA TYR A 75 6.87 3.91 -16.89
C TYR A 75 6.23 5.30 -16.86
N SER A 76 5.73 5.76 -18.01
CA SER A 76 4.80 6.89 -18.06
C SER A 76 3.38 6.41 -17.81
N LEU A 77 2.62 7.16 -17.02
CA LEU A 77 1.20 6.89 -16.83
C LEU A 77 0.43 7.19 -18.11
N GLN A 78 -0.54 6.36 -18.45
CA GLN A 78 -1.45 6.62 -19.56
C GLN A 78 -2.69 7.37 -19.07
N GLY A 79 -3.17 8.34 -19.86
CA GLY A 79 -4.38 9.10 -19.55
C GLY A 79 -4.22 10.25 -18.54
N ARG A 80 -3.06 10.38 -17.90
CA ARG A 80 -2.73 11.51 -17.02
C ARG A 80 -1.21 11.76 -16.97
N PRO A 81 -0.76 13.01 -16.76
CA PRO A 81 0.67 13.28 -16.53
C PRO A 81 1.19 12.60 -15.29
N GLY A 82 2.27 11.85 -15.41
CA GLY A 82 2.89 11.18 -14.28
C GLY A 82 3.73 9.98 -14.68
N VAL A 83 4.33 9.38 -13.67
CA VAL A 83 5.28 8.26 -13.79
C VAL A 83 4.97 7.17 -12.78
N ALA A 84 5.43 5.96 -13.07
CA ALA A 84 5.47 4.86 -12.12
C ALA A 84 6.88 4.29 -12.07
N PHE A 85 7.43 4.12 -10.87
CA PHE A 85 8.75 3.52 -10.65
C PHE A 85 8.65 2.30 -9.76
N THR A 86 9.46 1.27 -10.02
CA THR A 86 9.80 0.28 -8.99
C THR A 86 11.17 0.61 -8.42
N ILE A 87 11.23 0.81 -7.10
CA ILE A 87 12.40 1.30 -6.38
C ILE A 87 12.98 0.19 -5.50
N ASN A 88 14.28 -0.04 -5.60
CA ASN A 88 15.02 -1.07 -4.87
C ASN A 88 15.34 -0.66 -3.42
N VAL A 89 14.31 -0.27 -2.67
CA VAL A 89 14.36 -0.05 -1.23
C VAL A 89 13.15 -0.70 -0.58
N THR A 90 13.25 -0.99 0.71
CA THR A 90 12.19 -1.67 1.46
C THR A 90 11.42 -0.72 2.39
N ASP A 91 11.96 0.46 2.64
CA ASP A 91 11.37 1.48 3.50
C ASP A 91 10.77 2.60 2.66
N PRO A 92 9.45 2.85 2.75
CA PRO A 92 8.79 3.96 2.06
C PRO A 92 9.38 5.33 2.39
N ALA A 93 9.89 5.54 3.61
CA ALA A 93 10.50 6.81 4.00
C ALA A 93 11.79 7.08 3.21
N VAL A 94 12.60 6.05 3.00
CA VAL A 94 13.82 6.13 2.17
C VAL A 94 13.47 6.41 0.72
N ALA A 95 12.44 5.75 0.18
CA ALA A 95 11.94 6.02 -1.18
C ALA A 95 11.45 7.46 -1.32
N HIS A 96 10.67 7.95 -0.35
CA HIS A 96 10.17 9.31 -0.34
C HIS A 96 11.32 10.33 -0.37
N GLU A 97 12.28 10.20 0.55
CA GLU A 97 13.43 11.10 0.61
C GLU A 97 14.23 11.13 -0.71
N MET A 98 14.40 9.97 -1.35
CA MET A 98 15.10 9.87 -2.62
C MET A 98 14.38 10.60 -3.74
N LEU A 99 13.05 10.45 -3.84
CA LEU A 99 12.23 11.08 -4.87
C LEU A 99 12.04 12.58 -4.65
N GLU A 100 11.95 13.02 -3.39
CA GLU A 100 11.88 14.46 -3.06
C GLU A 100 13.19 15.21 -3.35
N LYS A 101 14.31 14.51 -3.52
CA LYS A 101 15.59 15.09 -3.96
C LYS A 101 15.65 15.33 -5.46
N LEU A 102 14.78 14.72 -6.24
CA LEU A 102 14.66 14.99 -7.68
C LEU A 102 14.14 16.42 -7.93
N PRO A 103 14.46 17.03 -9.07
CA PRO A 103 14.08 18.42 -9.35
C PRO A 103 12.59 18.73 -9.23
N LEU A 104 11.70 17.85 -9.71
CA LEU A 104 10.25 18.04 -9.57
C LEU A 104 9.78 17.89 -8.11
N GLY A 105 10.41 17.00 -7.34
CA GLY A 105 10.17 16.86 -5.90
C GLY A 105 10.61 18.12 -5.13
N LYS A 106 11.85 18.58 -5.34
CA LYS A 106 12.39 19.81 -4.74
C LYS A 106 11.54 21.04 -5.04
N ALA A 107 10.99 21.13 -6.24
CA ALA A 107 10.11 22.23 -6.66
C ALA A 107 8.65 22.06 -6.20
N HIS A 108 8.33 21.00 -5.48
CA HIS A 108 6.97 20.63 -5.06
C HIS A 108 5.97 20.52 -6.21
N MET A 109 6.46 20.23 -7.41
CA MET A 109 5.66 20.08 -8.62
C MET A 109 5.09 18.66 -8.77
N MET A 110 5.64 17.69 -8.06
CA MET A 110 5.21 16.29 -8.09
C MET A 110 4.97 15.76 -6.68
N SER A 111 3.94 14.95 -6.54
CA SER A 111 3.66 14.17 -5.34
C SER A 111 3.76 12.68 -5.65
N PHE A 112 4.17 11.89 -4.65
CA PHE A 112 4.40 10.47 -4.80
C PHE A 112 3.51 9.67 -3.86
N GLU A 113 2.75 8.73 -4.43
CA GLU A 113 2.12 7.65 -3.69
C GLU A 113 3.10 6.49 -3.63
N LEU A 114 3.40 6.00 -2.42
CA LEU A 114 4.39 4.94 -2.18
C LEU A 114 3.70 3.69 -1.66
N ILE A 115 3.79 2.61 -2.43
CA ILE A 115 3.14 1.34 -2.13
C ILE A 115 4.23 0.30 -1.88
N PRO A 116 4.40 -0.17 -0.63
CA PRO A 116 5.28 -1.30 -0.36
C PRO A 116 4.78 -2.55 -1.08
N ILE A 117 5.65 -3.20 -1.82
CA ILE A 117 5.35 -4.42 -2.56
C ILE A 117 6.34 -5.54 -2.22
N GLY A 118 5.90 -6.76 -2.39
CA GLY A 118 6.72 -7.95 -2.14
C GLY A 118 6.32 -9.10 -3.05
N PRO A 119 6.91 -10.28 -2.85
CA PRO A 119 6.58 -11.46 -3.63
C PRO A 119 5.08 -11.75 -3.61
N LEU A 120 4.54 -12.23 -4.73
CA LEU A 120 3.12 -12.57 -4.84
C LEU A 120 2.75 -13.67 -3.83
N ASN A 121 2.02 -13.30 -2.80
CA ASN A 121 1.70 -14.17 -1.67
C ASN A 121 1.00 -15.48 -2.05
N PRO A 122 0.03 -15.50 -2.99
CA PRO A 122 -0.63 -16.74 -3.41
C PRO A 122 0.30 -17.79 -4.03
N LEU A 123 1.51 -17.43 -4.49
CA LEU A 123 2.46 -18.39 -5.05
C LEU A 123 2.86 -19.49 -4.05
N ARG A 124 2.77 -19.24 -2.75
CA ARG A 124 3.01 -20.27 -1.71
C ARG A 124 2.07 -21.46 -1.80
N PHE A 125 0.87 -21.29 -2.39
CA PHE A 125 -0.10 -22.37 -2.58
C PHE A 125 0.28 -23.31 -3.72
N LEU A 126 1.28 -22.96 -4.54
CA LEU A 126 1.83 -23.83 -5.58
C LEU A 126 2.74 -24.94 -5.01
N GLN A 127 3.15 -24.82 -3.74
CA GLN A 127 3.95 -25.88 -3.09
C GLN A 127 3.14 -27.17 -3.03
N GLY A 128 3.69 -28.26 -3.60
CA GLY A 128 3.05 -29.55 -3.69
C GLY A 128 2.15 -29.76 -4.91
N MET A 129 1.99 -28.77 -5.78
CA MET A 129 1.33 -28.96 -7.07
C MET A 129 2.24 -29.78 -8.01
N GLN A 130 1.70 -30.85 -8.57
CA GLN A 130 2.40 -31.60 -9.61
C GLN A 130 2.40 -30.80 -10.92
N PRO A 131 3.51 -30.78 -11.70
CA PRO A 131 3.50 -30.21 -13.03
C PRO A 131 2.44 -30.91 -13.89
N ARG A 132 1.67 -30.14 -14.63
CA ARG A 132 0.70 -30.65 -15.60
C ARG A 132 1.40 -31.09 -16.88
#